data_79a2f74bed32e4010e4c89f307d3bef9
#
_entry.id   79a2f74bed32e4010e4c89f307d3bef9
#
_cell.length_a   1.000
_cell.length_b   1.000
_cell.length_c   1.000
_cell.angle_alpha   90.00
_cell.angle_beta   90.00
_cell.angle_gamma   90.00
#
_symmetry.space_group_name_H-M   'P 1'
#
loop_
_entity.id
_entity.type
_entity.pdbx_description
1 polymer ?
#
loop_
_entity_poly.entity_id
_entity_poly.type
_entity_poly.pdbx_seq_one_letter_code
_entity_poly.pdbx_strand_id
1 'polypeptide(L)'
;KVIHYPGAAKKGSMQNIVTFHFTINFSNQFDYIMHIDVDEFVNLKKHNSIQEFKNTYIQPNISAIAMNWVFYGSNGHKNKSSEPVRERFTKCMRGVDKHIKLFIDRKKFVRYLGCHKIISIPNTYTIDTKGKVITGLFNIDGDNSVCQINHYKVKSEEEFRRVVKRPRPDMPVGHP
;
A
#
# COMPACT_ATOMS: atom_id res chain seq x y z
N LYS A 1 10.34 -3.62 -16.52
CA LYS A 1 11.41 -2.61 -16.72
C LYS A 1 11.84 -2.07 -15.36
N VAL A 2 13.13 -2.14 -15.03
CA VAL A 2 13.71 -1.52 -13.84
C VAL A 2 14.15 -0.11 -14.20
N ILE A 3 13.75 0.88 -13.38
CA ILE A 3 14.17 2.27 -13.54
C ILE A 3 15.06 2.60 -12.34
N HIS A 4 16.31 2.95 -12.62
CA HIS A 4 17.26 3.36 -11.60
C HIS A 4 17.23 4.88 -11.40
N TYR A 5 17.05 5.33 -10.16
CA TYR A 5 17.13 6.72 -9.76
C TYR A 5 18.46 6.98 -9.08
N PRO A 6 19.41 7.67 -9.74
CA PRO A 6 20.70 7.98 -9.14
C PRO A 6 20.56 9.06 -8.08
N GLY A 7 21.12 8.81 -6.91
CA GLY A 7 21.23 9.77 -5.83
C GLY A 7 20.06 9.81 -4.85
N ALA A 8 20.38 10.19 -3.63
CA ALA A 8 19.39 10.51 -2.62
C ALA A 8 18.74 11.86 -2.95
N ALA A 9 17.44 11.99 -2.83
CA ALA A 9 16.77 13.27 -2.96
C ALA A 9 17.31 14.24 -1.89
N LYS A 10 18.00 15.28 -2.31
CA LYS A 10 18.50 16.32 -1.40
C LYS A 10 17.37 17.11 -0.74
N LYS A 11 16.16 17.09 -1.33
CA LYS A 11 14.95 17.70 -0.79
C LYS A 11 13.74 16.83 -1.17
N GLY A 12 12.94 16.45 -0.19
CA GLY A 12 11.72 15.66 -0.39
C GLY A 12 11.90 14.15 -0.22
N SER A 13 10.79 13.44 -0.22
CA SER A 13 10.75 11.98 -0.12
C SER A 13 11.06 11.34 -1.47
N MET A 14 11.98 10.39 -1.51
CA MET A 14 12.27 9.59 -2.70
C MET A 14 11.00 8.89 -3.22
N GLN A 15 10.14 8.45 -2.32
CA GLN A 15 8.86 7.83 -2.66
C GLN A 15 7.96 8.76 -3.49
N ASN A 16 7.89 10.06 -3.12
CA ASN A 16 7.12 11.04 -3.88
C ASN A 16 7.70 11.28 -5.28
N ILE A 17 9.02 11.30 -5.42
CA ILE A 17 9.69 11.46 -6.72
C ILE A 17 9.36 10.28 -7.62
N VAL A 18 9.46 9.05 -7.10
CA VAL A 18 9.20 7.82 -7.86
C VAL A 18 7.73 7.74 -8.28
N THR A 19 6.79 8.03 -7.38
CA THR A 19 5.35 8.01 -7.70
C THR A 19 4.96 9.11 -8.68
N PHE A 20 5.55 10.29 -8.58
CA PHE A 20 5.35 11.38 -9.55
C PHE A 20 5.87 11.01 -10.94
N HIS A 21 7.09 10.48 -11.03
CA HIS A 21 7.66 10.01 -12.30
C HIS A 21 6.82 8.89 -12.93
N PHE A 22 6.38 7.91 -12.13
CA PHE A 22 5.47 6.86 -12.60
C PHE A 22 4.16 7.45 -13.14
N THR A 23 3.57 8.40 -12.42
CA THR A 23 2.31 9.02 -12.80
C THR A 23 2.39 9.65 -14.18
N ILE A 24 3.46 10.42 -14.46
CA ILE A 24 3.62 11.14 -15.72
C ILE A 24 3.97 10.20 -16.89
N ASN A 25 4.90 9.27 -16.66
CA ASN A 25 5.53 8.55 -17.76
C ASN A 25 4.92 7.18 -18.05
N PHE A 26 4.23 6.56 -17.07
CA PHE A 26 3.84 5.16 -17.18
C PHE A 26 2.39 4.86 -16.82
N SER A 27 1.74 5.68 -16.00
CA SER A 27 0.41 5.34 -15.48
C SER A 27 -0.64 5.13 -16.58
N ASN A 28 -0.51 5.82 -17.71
CA ASN A 28 -1.42 5.70 -18.86
C ASN A 28 -1.38 4.32 -19.58
N GLN A 29 -0.40 3.50 -19.25
CA GLN A 29 -0.25 2.16 -19.82
C GLN A 29 -1.11 1.11 -19.09
N PHE A 30 -1.82 1.50 -18.04
CA PHE A 30 -2.59 0.61 -17.19
C PHE A 30 -4.02 1.13 -16.98
N ASP A 31 -4.98 0.21 -16.89
CA ASP A 31 -6.37 0.55 -16.53
C ASP A 31 -6.52 0.73 -15.02
N TYR A 32 -5.77 -0.05 -14.24
CA TYR A 32 -5.77 -0.02 -12.76
C TYR A 32 -4.36 0.00 -12.24
N ILE A 33 -4.16 0.73 -11.15
CA ILE A 33 -2.85 0.85 -10.49
C ILE A 33 -2.98 0.70 -8.98
N MET A 34 -1.94 0.17 -8.37
CA MET A 34 -1.81 0.09 -6.93
C MET A 34 -0.35 0.30 -6.52
N HIS A 35 -0.12 1.25 -5.62
CA HIS A 35 1.20 1.46 -5.04
C HIS A 35 1.31 0.66 -3.74
N ILE A 36 2.12 -0.38 -3.75
CA ILE A 36 2.42 -1.22 -2.58
C ILE A 36 3.93 -1.30 -2.37
N ASP A 37 4.32 -1.48 -1.11
CA ASP A 37 5.72 -1.71 -0.74
C ASP A 37 6.10 -3.19 -0.95
N VAL A 38 7.41 -3.48 -1.06
CA VAL A 38 7.90 -4.84 -1.35
C VAL A 38 7.60 -5.88 -0.25
N ASP A 39 7.16 -5.44 0.91
CA ASP A 39 6.76 -6.27 2.04
C ASP A 39 5.25 -6.24 2.30
N GLU A 40 4.48 -5.76 1.32
CA GLU A 40 3.03 -5.72 1.34
C GLU A 40 2.44 -6.66 0.29
N PHE A 41 1.37 -7.38 0.66
CA PHE A 41 0.68 -8.33 -0.21
C PHE A 41 -0.82 -8.14 -0.13
N VAL A 42 -1.47 -8.01 -1.29
CA VAL A 42 -2.94 -8.00 -1.38
C VAL A 42 -3.48 -9.38 -1.01
N ASN A 43 -4.44 -9.41 -0.10
CA ASN A 43 -5.17 -10.61 0.27
C ASN A 43 -6.67 -10.38 0.07
N LEU A 44 -7.23 -11.01 -0.96
CA LEU A 44 -8.67 -11.02 -1.25
C LEU A 44 -9.29 -12.22 -0.54
N LYS A 45 -10.22 -11.97 0.40
CA LYS A 45 -10.86 -13.02 1.20
C LYS A 45 -12.19 -13.51 0.62
N LYS A 46 -12.87 -12.66 -0.12
CA LYS A 46 -14.20 -12.94 -0.70
C LYS A 46 -14.23 -12.94 -2.23
N HIS A 47 -13.08 -12.80 -2.86
CA HIS A 47 -12.98 -12.75 -4.33
C HIS A 47 -11.82 -13.65 -4.77
N ASN A 48 -12.03 -14.42 -5.82
CA ASN A 48 -11.03 -15.33 -6.35
C ASN A 48 -9.99 -14.63 -7.25
N SER A 49 -10.29 -13.40 -7.67
CA SER A 49 -9.41 -12.62 -8.53
C SER A 49 -9.57 -11.12 -8.31
N ILE A 50 -8.55 -10.37 -8.71
CA ILE A 50 -8.62 -8.90 -8.72
C ILE A 50 -9.66 -8.38 -9.72
N GLN A 51 -9.93 -9.13 -10.78
CA GLN A 51 -10.95 -8.80 -11.76
C GLN A 51 -12.36 -8.86 -11.15
N GLU A 52 -12.65 -9.91 -10.38
CA GLU A 52 -13.91 -10.05 -9.65
C GLU A 52 -14.06 -8.93 -8.61
N PHE A 53 -13.02 -8.67 -7.82
CA PHE A 53 -12.98 -7.58 -6.86
C PHE A 53 -13.25 -6.22 -7.54
N LYS A 54 -12.57 -5.93 -8.64
CA LYS A 54 -12.78 -4.73 -9.44
C LYS A 54 -14.22 -4.58 -9.89
N ASN A 55 -14.80 -5.63 -10.46
CA ASN A 55 -16.18 -5.60 -10.99
C ASN A 55 -17.20 -5.33 -9.88
N THR A 56 -16.93 -5.77 -8.66
CA THR A 56 -17.80 -5.55 -7.49
C THR A 56 -17.77 -4.10 -7.02
N TYR A 57 -16.58 -3.49 -6.93
CA TYR A 57 -16.41 -2.22 -6.19
C TYR A 57 -16.17 -1.00 -7.05
N ILE A 58 -15.57 -1.13 -8.25
CA ILE A 58 -15.31 0.02 -9.12
C ILE A 58 -16.58 0.35 -9.92
N GLN A 59 -17.30 1.32 -9.41
CA GLN A 59 -18.52 1.89 -10.03
C GLN A 59 -18.17 3.24 -10.72
N PRO A 60 -19.09 3.82 -11.54
CA PRO A 60 -18.82 5.05 -12.29
C PRO A 60 -18.28 6.22 -11.46
N ASN A 61 -18.73 6.37 -10.21
CA ASN A 61 -18.32 7.44 -9.30
C ASN A 61 -17.23 7.01 -8.31
N ILE A 62 -16.66 5.80 -8.42
CA ILE A 62 -15.61 5.32 -7.52
C ILE A 62 -14.27 5.38 -8.21
N SER A 63 -13.35 6.19 -7.68
CA SER A 63 -11.98 6.36 -8.18
C SER A 63 -10.99 5.37 -7.57
N ALA A 64 -11.22 4.93 -6.34
CA ALA A 64 -10.34 3.97 -5.68
C ALA A 64 -11.05 3.21 -4.55
N ILE A 65 -10.52 2.02 -4.26
CA ILE A 65 -10.91 1.21 -3.11
C ILE A 65 -9.77 1.17 -2.11
N ALA A 66 -10.06 1.56 -0.86
CA ALA A 66 -9.13 1.52 0.25
C ALA A 66 -9.11 0.12 0.90
N MET A 67 -7.90 -0.43 1.06
CA MET A 67 -7.64 -1.68 1.75
C MET A 67 -6.77 -1.41 2.97
N ASN A 68 -7.24 -1.77 4.16
CA ASN A 68 -6.49 -1.56 5.39
C ASN A 68 -5.32 -2.54 5.55
N TRP A 69 -4.28 -2.11 6.26
CA TRP A 69 -3.18 -2.98 6.65
C TRP A 69 -3.57 -3.94 7.77
N VAL A 70 -2.97 -5.14 7.70
CA VAL A 70 -2.90 -6.09 8.80
C VAL A 70 -1.43 -6.43 9.00
N PHE A 71 -0.88 -6.08 10.16
CA PHE A 71 0.53 -6.35 10.47
C PHE A 71 0.73 -7.81 10.85
N TYR A 72 1.78 -8.39 10.26
CA TYR A 72 2.28 -9.71 10.60
C TYR A 72 3.50 -9.57 11.51
N GLY A 73 3.48 -10.36 12.60
CA GLY A 73 4.56 -10.37 13.60
C GLY A 73 5.68 -11.33 13.24
N SER A 74 6.69 -11.42 14.14
CA SER A 74 7.88 -12.27 13.95
C SER A 74 7.61 -13.77 14.10
N ASN A 75 6.46 -14.18 14.62
CA ASN A 75 6.16 -15.57 15.01
C ASN A 75 7.23 -16.20 15.96
N GLY A 76 8.06 -15.37 16.63
CA GLY A 76 9.18 -15.84 17.45
C GLY A 76 10.45 -16.15 16.67
N HIS A 77 10.50 -15.88 15.36
CA HIS A 77 11.73 -16.04 14.57
C HIS A 77 12.77 -15.01 14.98
N LYS A 78 13.91 -15.47 15.49
CA LYS A 78 15.03 -14.63 15.89
C LYS A 78 15.92 -14.25 14.71
N ASN A 79 16.24 -15.22 13.85
CA ASN A 79 17.17 -15.06 12.75
C ASN A 79 16.45 -14.94 11.40
N LYS A 80 17.12 -14.27 10.45
CA LYS A 80 16.72 -14.25 9.06
C LYS A 80 16.86 -15.67 8.46
N SER A 81 15.94 -16.03 7.57
CA SER A 81 15.95 -17.25 6.77
C SER A 81 15.69 -16.91 5.30
N SER A 82 16.03 -17.84 4.40
CA SER A 82 15.76 -17.73 2.96
C SER A 82 14.33 -18.10 2.57
N GLU A 83 13.56 -18.68 3.49
CA GLU A 83 12.18 -19.06 3.23
C GLU A 83 11.30 -17.84 2.91
N PRO A 84 10.27 -18.01 2.06
CA PRO A 84 9.35 -16.93 1.71
C PRO A 84 8.69 -16.29 2.93
N VAL A 85 8.57 -14.96 2.91
CA VAL A 85 8.02 -14.17 4.00
C VAL A 85 6.64 -14.65 4.44
N ARG A 86 5.77 -15.03 3.49
CA ARG A 86 4.40 -15.46 3.79
C ARG A 86 4.31 -16.84 4.45
N GLU A 87 5.33 -17.67 4.29
CA GLU A 87 5.41 -19.00 4.92
C GLU A 87 5.94 -18.90 6.35
N ARG A 88 6.93 -18.01 6.58
CA ARG A 88 7.55 -17.80 7.89
C ARG A 88 6.63 -17.07 8.87
N PHE A 89 5.93 -16.04 8.42
CA PHE A 89 5.18 -15.14 9.30
C PHE A 89 3.69 -15.30 9.09
N THR A 90 3.08 -16.21 9.83
CA THR A 90 1.67 -16.60 9.70
C THR A 90 0.76 -15.98 10.76
N LYS A 91 1.33 -15.39 11.83
CA LYS A 91 0.56 -14.76 12.91
C LYS A 91 0.47 -13.25 12.69
N CYS A 92 -0.75 -12.74 12.68
CA CYS A 92 -1.02 -11.32 12.50
C CYS A 92 -1.74 -10.71 13.69
N MET A 93 -1.81 -9.38 13.72
CA MET A 93 -2.62 -8.63 14.67
C MET A 93 -4.11 -8.99 14.54
N ARG A 94 -4.87 -8.82 15.61
CA ARG A 94 -6.35 -8.86 15.56
C ARG A 94 -6.85 -7.53 15.00
N GLY A 95 -7.83 -7.60 14.09
CA GLY A 95 -8.39 -6.41 13.43
C GLY A 95 -7.47 -5.84 12.34
N VAL A 96 -7.57 -4.54 12.13
CA VAL A 96 -6.81 -3.79 11.09
C VAL A 96 -6.09 -2.59 11.67
N ASP A 97 -5.00 -2.20 11.03
CA ASP A 97 -4.37 -0.90 11.23
C ASP A 97 -5.08 0.17 10.39
N LYS A 98 -5.04 1.42 10.84
CA LYS A 98 -5.70 2.54 10.16
C LYS A 98 -5.12 2.89 8.78
N HIS A 99 -3.86 2.53 8.50
CA HIS A 99 -3.24 2.81 7.21
C HIS A 99 -3.89 1.99 6.11
N ILE A 100 -3.92 2.57 4.92
CA ILE A 100 -4.58 1.99 3.76
C ILE A 100 -3.65 1.98 2.55
N LYS A 101 -3.88 1.07 1.63
CA LYS A 101 -3.39 1.14 0.25
C LYS A 101 -4.59 1.18 -0.70
N LEU A 102 -4.39 1.78 -1.85
CA LEU A 102 -5.48 2.10 -2.76
C LEU A 102 -5.38 1.27 -4.04
N PHE A 103 -6.46 0.58 -4.36
CA PHE A 103 -6.71 0.02 -5.69
C PHE A 103 -7.44 1.07 -6.52
N ILE A 104 -6.81 1.58 -7.57
CA ILE A 104 -7.15 2.85 -8.23
C ILE A 104 -7.61 2.60 -9.66
N ASP A 105 -8.75 3.17 -10.06
CA ASP A 105 -9.15 3.31 -11.45
C ASP A 105 -8.32 4.43 -12.10
N ARG A 106 -7.44 4.05 -13.03
CA ARG A 106 -6.53 4.99 -13.69
C ARG A 106 -7.27 6.12 -14.42
N LYS A 107 -8.42 5.87 -15.00
CA LYS A 107 -9.20 6.88 -15.74
C LYS A 107 -9.70 8.01 -14.84
N LYS A 108 -9.83 7.75 -13.54
CA LYS A 108 -10.30 8.72 -12.53
C LYS A 108 -9.16 9.28 -11.67
N PHE A 109 -7.94 8.82 -11.88
CA PHE A 109 -6.76 9.20 -11.13
C PHE A 109 -6.08 10.42 -11.74
N VAL A 110 -5.75 11.41 -10.91
CA VAL A 110 -4.97 12.60 -11.31
C VAL A 110 -3.53 12.45 -10.84
N ARG A 111 -3.32 12.29 -9.54
CA ARG A 111 -1.98 12.09 -8.96
C ARG A 111 -2.04 11.51 -7.54
N TYR A 112 -0.93 10.98 -7.08
CA TYR A 112 -0.74 10.61 -5.69
C TYR A 112 -0.58 11.85 -4.79
N LEU A 113 -1.08 11.74 -3.57
CA LEU A 113 -0.84 12.65 -2.47
C LEU A 113 -0.25 11.83 -1.30
N GLY A 114 1.02 11.46 -1.43
CA GLY A 114 1.65 10.44 -0.61
C GLY A 114 1.26 9.01 -1.02
N CYS A 115 1.57 8.02 -0.18
CA CYS A 115 1.34 6.60 -0.49
C CYS A 115 -0.05 6.08 -0.07
N HIS A 116 -0.85 6.90 0.62
CA HIS A 116 -2.13 6.51 1.21
C HIS A 116 -3.33 7.32 0.69
N LYS A 117 -3.09 8.27 -0.21
CA LYS A 117 -4.14 9.14 -0.74
C LYS A 117 -3.86 9.50 -2.19
N ILE A 118 -4.94 9.73 -2.96
CA ILE A 118 -4.88 10.26 -4.31
C ILE A 118 -5.69 11.55 -4.45
N ILE A 119 -5.42 12.29 -5.50
CA ILE A 119 -6.34 13.25 -6.09
C ILE A 119 -6.99 12.57 -7.29
N SER A 120 -8.30 12.62 -7.36
CA SER A 120 -9.12 12.08 -8.44
C SER A 120 -9.89 13.19 -9.15
N ILE A 121 -10.49 12.88 -10.30
CA ILE A 121 -11.35 13.83 -11.02
C ILE A 121 -12.58 14.18 -10.19
N PRO A 122 -13.21 15.35 -10.42
CA PRO A 122 -14.40 15.78 -9.69
C PRO A 122 -15.53 14.75 -9.71
N ASN A 123 -16.32 14.73 -8.64
CA ASN A 123 -17.45 13.82 -8.44
C ASN A 123 -17.10 12.33 -8.42
N THR A 124 -15.83 12.01 -8.09
CA THR A 124 -15.42 10.63 -7.84
C THR A 124 -14.81 10.49 -6.45
N TYR A 125 -14.95 9.29 -5.86
CA TYR A 125 -14.68 9.05 -4.45
C TYR A 125 -13.75 7.85 -4.26
N THR A 126 -12.91 7.93 -3.22
CA THR A 126 -12.29 6.75 -2.63
C THR A 126 -13.25 6.18 -1.59
N ILE A 127 -13.53 4.89 -1.64
CA ILE A 127 -14.35 4.19 -0.64
C ILE A 127 -13.59 2.99 -0.05
N ASP A 128 -14.05 2.51 1.11
CA ASP A 128 -13.69 1.17 1.58
C ASP A 128 -14.66 0.10 1.05
N THR A 129 -14.45 -1.15 1.43
CA THR A 129 -15.30 -2.28 1.00
C THR A 129 -16.69 -2.32 1.64
N LYS A 130 -16.99 -1.40 2.56
CA LYS A 130 -18.34 -1.16 3.11
C LYS A 130 -19.08 -0.01 2.40
N GLY A 131 -18.43 0.65 1.42
CA GLY A 131 -18.98 1.81 0.73
C GLY A 131 -18.78 3.13 1.46
N LYS A 132 -18.06 3.16 2.59
CA LYS A 132 -17.75 4.39 3.33
C LYS A 132 -16.74 5.22 2.55
N VAL A 133 -17.05 6.50 2.34
CA VAL A 133 -16.14 7.45 1.68
C VAL A 133 -14.94 7.75 2.58
N ILE A 134 -13.74 7.64 2.01
CA ILE A 134 -12.46 7.91 2.67
C ILE A 134 -11.89 9.21 2.12
N THR A 135 -11.85 10.25 2.94
CA THR A 135 -11.34 11.57 2.56
C THR A 135 -9.91 11.82 3.03
N GLY A 136 -9.45 11.08 4.05
CA GLY A 136 -8.15 11.22 4.70
C GLY A 136 -7.09 10.26 4.19
N LEU A 137 -5.98 10.20 4.95
CA LEU A 137 -4.87 9.27 4.75
C LEU A 137 -5.12 7.90 5.41
N PHE A 138 -6.16 7.81 6.25
CA PHE A 138 -6.44 6.67 7.11
C PHE A 138 -7.91 6.27 7.03
N ASN A 139 -8.17 4.98 7.22
CA ASN A 139 -9.50 4.44 7.49
C ASN A 139 -9.51 3.82 8.89
N ILE A 140 -9.94 4.60 9.89
CA ILE A 140 -9.88 4.21 11.32
C ILE A 140 -10.86 3.06 11.60
N ASP A 141 -12.06 3.12 11.01
CA ASP A 141 -13.12 2.11 11.20
C ASP A 141 -13.11 1.05 10.10
N GLY A 142 -11.95 0.83 9.48
CA GLY A 142 -11.79 -0.17 8.44
C GLY A 142 -11.98 -1.59 8.96
N ASP A 143 -12.20 -2.50 8.02
CA ASP A 143 -12.23 -3.93 8.32
C ASP A 143 -11.44 -4.75 7.30
N ASN A 144 -11.31 -6.03 7.59
CA ASN A 144 -10.64 -6.98 6.72
C ASN A 144 -11.53 -8.16 6.32
N SER A 145 -12.85 -7.99 6.38
CA SER A 145 -13.79 -9.07 6.06
C SER A 145 -13.79 -9.46 4.59
N VAL A 146 -13.49 -8.50 3.71
CA VAL A 146 -13.48 -8.67 2.24
C VAL A 146 -12.06 -8.79 1.69
N CYS A 147 -11.19 -7.88 2.09
CA CYS A 147 -9.79 -7.84 1.66
C CYS A 147 -8.92 -7.14 2.70
N GLN A 148 -7.62 -7.30 2.58
CA GLN A 148 -6.62 -6.62 3.41
C GLN A 148 -5.28 -6.52 2.68
N ILE A 149 -4.40 -5.67 3.19
CA ILE A 149 -2.98 -5.67 2.84
C ILE A 149 -2.21 -6.34 3.96
N ASN A 150 -1.67 -7.52 3.70
CA ASN A 150 -0.75 -8.19 4.62
C ASN A 150 0.56 -7.44 4.63
N HIS A 151 0.95 -6.84 5.76
CA HIS A 151 2.16 -6.04 5.88
C HIS A 151 3.18 -6.73 6.79
N TYR A 152 4.28 -7.16 6.21
CA TYR A 152 5.37 -7.91 6.87
C TYR A 152 6.51 -6.99 7.31
N LYS A 153 6.18 -5.89 7.98
CA LYS A 153 7.13 -4.87 8.40
C LYS A 153 8.14 -5.38 9.44
N VAL A 154 7.69 -6.21 10.37
CA VAL A 154 8.51 -6.67 11.52
C VAL A 154 9.50 -7.74 11.08
N LYS A 155 9.03 -8.81 10.42
CA LYS A 155 9.82 -10.00 10.06
C LYS A 155 10.49 -10.64 11.28
N SER A 156 11.70 -11.24 11.13
CA SER A 156 12.45 -11.75 12.29
C SER A 156 13.07 -10.61 13.13
N GLU A 157 13.47 -10.91 14.36
CA GLU A 157 14.14 -9.92 15.20
C GLU A 157 15.42 -9.35 14.56
N GLU A 158 16.21 -10.20 13.91
CA GLU A 158 17.41 -9.77 13.17
C GLU A 158 17.04 -8.80 12.03
N GLU A 159 16.03 -9.13 11.22
CA GLU A 159 15.59 -8.29 10.12
C GLU A 159 15.03 -6.95 10.64
N PHE A 160 14.24 -6.98 11.72
CA PHE A 160 13.69 -5.78 12.35
C PHE A 160 14.78 -4.84 12.86
N ARG A 161 15.81 -5.36 13.56
CA ARG A 161 16.95 -4.56 14.04
C ARG A 161 17.70 -3.88 12.89
N ARG A 162 17.75 -4.49 11.71
CA ARG A 162 18.34 -3.87 10.51
C ARG A 162 17.46 -2.73 9.95
N VAL A 163 16.14 -2.92 9.97
CA VAL A 163 15.18 -1.92 9.44
C VAL A 163 15.17 -0.66 10.30
N VAL A 164 15.12 -0.79 11.64
CA VAL A 164 15.09 0.37 12.54
C VAL A 164 16.36 1.22 12.48
N LYS A 165 17.49 0.66 12.01
CA LYS A 165 18.75 1.39 11.82
C LYS A 165 18.83 2.14 10.50
N ARG A 166 17.88 1.93 9.57
CA ARG A 166 17.88 2.60 8.27
C ARG A 166 17.18 3.94 8.35
N PRO A 167 17.67 4.97 7.64
CA PRO A 167 16.91 6.20 7.45
C PRO A 167 15.55 5.87 6.82
N ARG A 168 14.53 6.56 7.26
CA ARG A 168 13.19 6.38 6.70
C ARG A 168 13.09 7.05 5.34
N PRO A 169 12.67 6.34 4.26
CA PRO A 169 12.62 6.87 2.90
C PRO A 169 11.53 7.94 2.71
N ASP A 170 10.57 8.02 3.63
CA ASP A 170 9.48 8.98 3.65
C ASP A 170 9.78 10.25 4.47
N MET A 171 10.95 10.29 5.13
CA MET A 171 11.41 11.42 5.94
C MET A 171 12.61 12.14 5.29
N PRO A 172 12.79 13.43 5.55
CA PRO A 172 14.01 14.13 5.13
C PRO A 172 15.26 13.47 5.69
N VAL A 173 16.37 13.54 4.94
CA VAL A 173 17.67 13.03 5.40
C VAL A 173 18.08 13.74 6.71
N GLY A 174 18.38 12.96 7.74
CA GLY A 174 18.76 13.47 9.06
C GLY A 174 17.63 13.53 10.10
N HIS A 175 16.42 13.07 9.78
CA HIS A 175 15.37 12.88 10.78
C HIS A 175 15.60 11.56 11.53
N PRO A 176 15.59 11.55 12.89
CA PRO A 176 15.81 10.35 13.68
C PRO A 176 14.69 9.31 13.50
#